data_fb21e8c1240bb9be79e5a31db86b55c4
#
_entry.id   fb21e8c1240bb9be79e5a31db86b55c4
#
_cell.length_a   1.000
_cell.length_b   1.000
_cell.length_c   1.000
_cell.angle_alpha   90.00
_cell.angle_beta   90.00
_cell.angle_gamma   90.00
#
_symmetry.space_group_name_H-M   'P 1'
#
loop_
_entity.id
_entity.type
_entity.pdbx_description
1 polymer ?
#
loop_
_entity_poly.entity_id
_entity_poly.type
_entity_poly.pdbx_seq_one_letter_code
_entity_poly.pdbx_strand_id
1 'polypeptide(L)'
;MYKRQTFFFSGICTISSGVVVSLLQEEYGFAYGMTGTLLSLMSVGNLLAGLLIGMLPSVLGMKPSVMLLTIGYAVGYGIMGLTGVEILLAVAFFVVGIAKGSVLNTCTILVSGNSADRTRGMNTMHACYACGALLCPFLISAAARVSTTLAVLALAALGLVLWLVYLFTPMAGRAKAKETVTDWSFLRSSRFWLLTGLLFCQNAAEQ
;
A
#
# COMPACT_ATOMS: atom_id res chain seq x y z
N MET A 1 -10.32 -18.16 -2.94
CA MET A 1 -9.24 -18.56 -2.03
C MET A 1 -8.06 -17.58 -2.07
N TYR A 2 -7.54 -17.19 -3.22
CA TYR A 2 -6.39 -16.27 -3.38
C TYR A 2 -6.54 -14.87 -2.74
N LYS A 3 -7.76 -14.33 -2.67
CA LYS A 3 -8.03 -12.99 -2.14
C LYS A 3 -7.60 -12.80 -0.67
N ARG A 4 -7.79 -13.80 0.20
CA ARG A 4 -7.44 -13.72 1.62
C ARG A 4 -5.94 -13.70 1.86
N GLN A 5 -5.18 -14.51 1.10
CA GLN A 5 -3.72 -14.59 1.20
C GLN A 5 -3.06 -13.28 0.75
N THR A 6 -3.55 -12.68 -0.32
CA THR A 6 -3.07 -11.38 -0.81
C THR A 6 -3.17 -10.29 0.26
N PHE A 7 -4.27 -10.30 1.04
CA PHE A 7 -4.46 -9.32 2.10
C PHE A 7 -3.55 -9.53 3.30
N PHE A 8 -3.31 -10.76 3.67
CA PHE A 8 -2.37 -11.10 4.72
C PHE A 8 -0.97 -10.56 4.39
N PHE A 9 -0.47 -10.86 3.20
CA PHE A 9 0.83 -10.37 2.75
C PHE A 9 0.86 -8.84 2.56
N SER A 10 -0.23 -8.26 2.11
CA SER A 10 -0.39 -6.81 2.04
C SER A 10 -0.28 -6.15 3.42
N GLY A 11 -0.85 -6.77 4.47
CA GLY A 11 -0.71 -6.30 5.85
C GLY A 11 0.75 -6.25 6.29
N ILE A 12 1.53 -7.29 6.00
CA ILE A 12 2.97 -7.31 6.28
C ILE A 12 3.68 -6.16 5.56
N CYS A 13 3.55 -6.05 4.24
CA CYS A 13 4.22 -5.02 3.45
C CYS A 13 3.80 -3.59 3.83
N THR A 14 2.59 -3.38 4.31
CA THR A 14 2.09 -2.04 4.63
C THR A 14 2.62 -1.53 5.97
N ILE A 15 2.69 -2.38 6.99
CA ILE A 15 3.15 -1.99 8.34
C ILE A 15 4.68 -2.02 8.44
N SER A 16 5.35 -2.78 7.57
CA SER A 16 6.81 -2.94 7.60
C SER A 16 7.58 -1.64 7.49
N SER A 17 7.02 -0.61 6.87
CA SER A 17 7.73 0.67 6.65
C SER A 17 8.19 1.36 7.93
N GLY A 18 7.42 1.28 9.02
CA GLY A 18 7.81 1.83 10.32
C GLY A 18 9.01 1.08 10.93
N VAL A 19 9.01 -0.25 10.84
CA VAL A 19 10.13 -1.08 11.31
C VAL A 19 11.36 -0.89 10.42
N VAL A 20 11.16 -0.87 9.09
CA VAL A 20 12.25 -0.69 8.12
C VAL A 20 12.94 0.66 8.30
N VAL A 21 12.18 1.76 8.49
CA VAL A 21 12.81 3.08 8.68
C VAL A 21 13.66 3.12 9.94
N SER A 22 13.23 2.45 11.02
CA SER A 22 14.02 2.37 12.27
C SER A 22 15.29 1.55 12.06
N LEU A 23 15.20 0.42 11.35
CA LEU A 23 16.39 -0.39 11.02
C LEU A 23 17.39 0.35 10.14
N LEU A 24 16.91 1.08 9.13
CA LEU A 24 17.77 1.89 8.26
C LEU A 24 18.38 3.07 9.03
N GLN A 25 17.64 3.67 9.95
CA GLN A 25 18.16 4.74 10.81
C GLN A 25 19.29 4.23 11.71
N GLU A 26 19.13 3.03 12.27
CA GLU A 26 20.16 2.41 13.12
C GLU A 26 21.41 2.04 12.29
N GLU A 27 21.23 1.49 11.08
CA GLU A 27 22.33 1.05 10.22
C GLU A 27 23.11 2.22 9.60
N TYR A 28 22.41 3.26 9.14
CA TYR A 28 23.05 4.39 8.43
C TYR A 28 23.20 5.65 9.26
N GLY A 29 22.71 5.67 10.50
CA GLY A 29 22.88 6.79 11.43
C GLY A 29 22.12 8.06 11.04
N PHE A 30 20.96 7.93 10.40
CA PHE A 30 20.17 9.11 9.99
C PHE A 30 19.69 9.93 11.17
N ALA A 31 19.64 11.26 10.98
CA ALA A 31 18.95 12.14 11.90
C ALA A 31 17.43 11.86 11.93
N TYR A 32 16.79 12.05 13.08
CA TYR A 32 15.33 11.89 13.22
C TYR A 32 14.52 12.72 12.21
N GLY A 33 15.04 13.89 11.80
CA GLY A 33 14.43 14.71 10.75
C GLY A 33 14.36 14.00 9.40
N MET A 34 15.38 13.23 9.04
CA MET A 34 15.39 12.42 7.81
C MET A 34 14.36 11.31 7.90
N THR A 35 14.27 10.59 9.02
CA THR A 35 13.25 9.57 9.25
C THR A 35 11.83 10.13 9.05
N GLY A 36 11.53 11.29 9.63
CA GLY A 36 10.26 11.98 9.44
C GLY A 36 10.00 12.36 7.99
N THR A 37 11.02 12.79 7.25
CA THR A 37 10.92 13.13 5.84
C THR A 37 10.58 11.91 4.99
N LEU A 38 11.24 10.76 5.22
CA LEU A 38 10.99 9.50 4.51
C LEU A 38 9.54 9.02 4.71
N LEU A 39 9.03 9.04 5.94
CA LEU A 39 7.65 8.66 6.24
C LEU A 39 6.63 9.65 5.64
N SER A 40 6.96 10.94 5.64
CA SER A 40 6.12 11.96 5.00
C SER A 40 6.03 11.77 3.49
N LEU A 41 7.14 11.48 2.82
CA LEU A 41 7.17 11.17 1.38
C LEU A 41 6.36 9.92 1.06
N MET A 42 6.46 8.89 1.91
CA MET A 42 5.61 7.69 1.77
C MET A 42 4.12 8.03 1.91
N SER A 43 3.76 8.91 2.84
CA SER A 43 2.38 9.35 3.03
C SER A 43 1.86 10.14 1.84
N VAL A 44 2.69 11.00 1.23
CA VAL A 44 2.37 11.69 -0.03
C VAL A 44 2.17 10.69 -1.17
N GLY A 45 3.04 9.70 -1.30
CA GLY A 45 2.88 8.62 -2.28
C GLY A 45 1.57 7.84 -2.10
N ASN A 46 1.21 7.53 -0.85
CA ASN A 46 -0.04 6.85 -0.50
C ASN A 46 -1.28 7.69 -0.88
N LEU A 47 -1.23 9.01 -0.66
CA LEU A 47 -2.30 9.92 -1.06
C LEU A 47 -2.46 9.95 -2.58
N LEU A 48 -1.36 10.08 -3.32
CA LEU A 48 -1.37 10.08 -4.79
C LEU A 48 -1.87 8.75 -5.37
N ALA A 49 -1.62 7.63 -4.69
CA ALA A 49 -2.12 6.33 -5.10
C ALA A 49 -3.65 6.28 -5.21
N GLY A 50 -4.36 6.98 -4.32
CA GLY A 50 -5.82 7.11 -4.38
C GLY A 50 -6.29 7.76 -5.68
N LEU A 51 -5.62 8.80 -6.11
CA LEU A 51 -5.90 9.48 -7.39
C LEU A 51 -5.51 8.59 -8.58
N LEU A 52 -4.32 7.99 -8.54
CA LEU A 52 -3.82 7.16 -9.62
C LEU A 52 -4.72 5.93 -9.86
N ILE A 53 -5.14 5.23 -8.80
CA ILE A 53 -6.01 4.06 -8.95
C ILE A 53 -7.44 4.43 -9.38
N GLY A 54 -7.85 5.67 -9.17
CA GLY A 54 -9.11 6.21 -9.68
C GLY A 54 -9.04 6.55 -11.17
N MET A 55 -7.91 7.05 -11.67
CA MET A 55 -7.75 7.58 -13.03
C MET A 55 -7.14 6.57 -14.01
N LEU A 56 -6.06 5.87 -13.63
CA LEU A 56 -5.34 4.96 -14.52
C LEU A 56 -6.18 3.85 -15.13
N PRO A 57 -7.12 3.21 -14.40
CA PRO A 57 -7.95 2.15 -14.97
C PRO A 57 -8.84 2.59 -16.13
N SER A 58 -9.19 3.88 -16.21
CA SER A 58 -9.96 4.42 -17.35
C SER A 58 -9.14 4.49 -18.63
N VAL A 59 -7.82 4.66 -18.51
CA VAL A 59 -6.88 4.80 -19.64
C VAL A 59 -6.24 3.46 -20.00
N LEU A 60 -5.64 2.79 -19.04
CA LEU A 60 -4.85 1.57 -19.25
C LEU A 60 -5.67 0.29 -19.03
N GLY A 61 -6.81 0.38 -18.33
CA GLY A 61 -7.55 -0.77 -17.82
C GLY A 61 -7.12 -1.15 -16.39
N MET A 62 -7.98 -1.91 -15.70
CA MET A 62 -7.77 -2.22 -14.27
C MET A 62 -6.49 -3.03 -14.02
N LYS A 63 -6.26 -4.10 -14.77
CA LYS A 63 -5.14 -5.01 -14.55
C LYS A 63 -3.77 -4.34 -14.76
N PRO A 64 -3.47 -3.69 -15.90
CA PRO A 64 -2.18 -3.04 -16.08
C PRO A 64 -1.95 -1.88 -15.09
N SER A 65 -3.00 -1.15 -14.71
CA SER A 65 -2.90 -0.09 -13.70
C SER A 65 -2.47 -0.64 -12.34
N VAL A 66 -3.12 -1.72 -11.89
CA VAL A 66 -2.76 -2.38 -10.63
C VAL A 66 -1.34 -2.93 -10.68
N MET A 67 -0.95 -3.57 -11.77
CA MET A 67 0.40 -4.13 -11.91
C MET A 67 1.48 -3.05 -11.92
N LEU A 68 1.25 -1.93 -12.63
CA LEU A 68 2.18 -0.81 -12.67
C LEU A 68 2.40 -0.19 -11.29
N LEU A 69 1.33 -0.05 -10.51
CA LEU A 69 1.41 0.62 -9.22
C LEU A 69 1.93 -0.31 -8.10
N THR A 70 1.57 -1.59 -8.13
CA THR A 70 1.93 -2.53 -7.06
C THR A 70 3.36 -3.05 -7.14
N ILE A 71 4.03 -2.98 -8.31
CA ILE A 71 5.44 -3.33 -8.45
C ILE A 71 6.33 -2.46 -7.55
N GLY A 72 5.83 -1.29 -7.15
CA GLY A 72 6.52 -0.36 -6.26
C GLY A 72 6.95 -0.96 -4.93
N TYR A 73 6.27 -2.01 -4.42
CA TYR A 73 6.76 -2.71 -3.23
C TYR A 73 8.09 -3.43 -3.48
N ALA A 74 8.18 -4.19 -4.57
CA ALA A 74 9.41 -4.92 -4.89
C ALA A 74 10.57 -3.97 -5.21
N VAL A 75 10.30 -2.93 -6.01
CA VAL A 75 11.31 -1.94 -6.40
C VAL A 75 11.73 -1.09 -5.20
N GLY A 76 10.79 -0.56 -4.44
CA GLY A 76 11.09 0.32 -3.31
C GLY A 76 11.85 -0.39 -2.19
N TYR A 77 11.38 -1.56 -1.74
CA TYR A 77 12.13 -2.32 -0.74
C TYR A 77 13.44 -2.89 -1.31
N GLY A 78 13.51 -3.19 -2.62
CA GLY A 78 14.77 -3.56 -3.27
C GLY A 78 15.81 -2.44 -3.19
N ILE A 79 15.43 -1.21 -3.51
CA ILE A 79 16.31 -0.04 -3.38
C ILE A 79 16.73 0.16 -1.91
N MET A 80 15.78 0.12 -0.96
CA MET A 80 16.06 0.29 0.46
C MET A 80 17.05 -0.76 1.01
N GLY A 81 17.02 -1.99 0.50
CA GLY A 81 17.93 -3.05 0.93
C GLY A 81 19.32 -2.98 0.29
N LEU A 82 19.49 -2.21 -0.79
CA LEU A 82 20.74 -2.17 -1.56
C LEU A 82 21.53 -0.87 -1.37
N THR A 83 20.93 0.19 -0.80
CA THR A 83 21.59 1.50 -0.70
C THR A 83 21.15 2.28 0.52
N GLY A 84 22.11 3.03 1.09
CA GLY A 84 21.88 4.02 2.16
C GLY A 84 21.87 5.47 1.65
N VAL A 85 21.86 5.70 0.32
CA VAL A 85 21.85 7.05 -0.25
C VAL A 85 20.49 7.70 0.02
N GLU A 86 20.47 8.81 0.75
CA GLU A 86 19.25 9.49 1.22
C GLU A 86 18.25 9.81 0.11
N ILE A 87 18.73 10.28 -1.05
CA ILE A 87 17.86 10.61 -2.19
C ILE A 87 17.19 9.34 -2.75
N LEU A 88 17.93 8.24 -2.86
CA LEU A 88 17.37 6.97 -3.34
C LEU A 88 16.38 6.39 -2.33
N LEU A 89 16.65 6.53 -1.04
CA LEU A 89 15.72 6.15 0.01
C LEU A 89 14.44 6.99 -0.03
N ALA A 90 14.55 8.31 -0.24
CA ALA A 90 13.40 9.19 -0.38
C ALA A 90 12.50 8.76 -1.56
N VAL A 91 13.08 8.45 -2.71
CA VAL A 91 12.36 7.93 -3.87
C VAL A 91 11.75 6.55 -3.56
N ALA A 92 12.49 5.66 -2.89
CA ALA A 92 12.01 4.33 -2.54
C ALA A 92 10.80 4.38 -1.59
N PHE A 93 10.85 5.20 -0.53
CA PHE A 93 9.72 5.39 0.38
C PHE A 93 8.49 5.98 -0.33
N PHE A 94 8.68 6.94 -1.22
CA PHE A 94 7.61 7.50 -2.03
C PHE A 94 6.95 6.43 -2.92
N VAL A 95 7.75 5.61 -3.60
CA VAL A 95 7.28 4.52 -4.48
C VAL A 95 6.55 3.43 -3.66
N VAL A 96 7.07 3.06 -2.49
CA VAL A 96 6.39 2.15 -1.56
C VAL A 96 5.05 2.75 -1.10
N GLY A 97 5.00 4.05 -0.85
CA GLY A 97 3.75 4.76 -0.52
C GLY A 97 2.68 4.60 -1.62
N ILE A 98 3.07 4.81 -2.88
CA ILE A 98 2.17 4.59 -4.03
C ILE A 98 1.70 3.13 -4.08
N ALA A 99 2.59 2.16 -3.91
CA ALA A 99 2.21 0.75 -3.91
C ALA A 99 1.25 0.41 -2.76
N LYS A 100 1.52 0.91 -1.54
CA LYS A 100 0.67 0.74 -0.35
C LYS A 100 -0.77 1.20 -0.60
N GLY A 101 -0.95 2.43 -1.04
CA GLY A 101 -2.27 2.99 -1.30
C GLY A 101 -2.98 2.29 -2.45
N SER A 102 -2.24 1.93 -3.50
CA SER A 102 -2.81 1.23 -4.67
C SER A 102 -3.30 -0.17 -4.31
N VAL A 103 -2.55 -0.93 -3.51
CA VAL A 103 -2.96 -2.26 -3.05
C VAL A 103 -4.21 -2.18 -2.20
N LEU A 104 -4.26 -1.30 -1.20
CA LEU A 104 -5.43 -1.14 -0.33
C LEU A 104 -6.69 -0.77 -1.12
N ASN A 105 -6.59 0.23 -2.01
CA ASN A 105 -7.73 0.65 -2.83
C ASN A 105 -8.18 -0.43 -3.82
N THR A 106 -7.24 -1.08 -4.52
CA THR A 106 -7.54 -2.19 -5.45
C THR A 106 -8.27 -3.32 -4.74
N CYS A 107 -7.76 -3.69 -3.59
CA CYS A 107 -8.34 -4.76 -2.80
C CYS A 107 -9.76 -4.42 -2.36
N THR A 108 -9.99 -3.21 -1.88
CA THR A 108 -11.32 -2.72 -1.52
C THR A 108 -12.29 -2.78 -2.70
N ILE A 109 -11.87 -2.34 -3.89
CA ILE A 109 -12.67 -2.40 -5.12
C ILE A 109 -12.98 -3.85 -5.49
N LEU A 110 -11.98 -4.74 -5.49
CA LEU A 110 -12.16 -6.14 -5.88
C LEU A 110 -13.05 -6.91 -4.89
N VAL A 111 -12.92 -6.66 -3.59
CA VAL A 111 -13.73 -7.34 -2.58
C VAL A 111 -15.15 -6.81 -2.60
N SER A 112 -15.35 -5.49 -2.62
CA SER A 112 -16.67 -4.88 -2.64
C SER A 112 -17.48 -5.24 -3.88
N GLY A 113 -16.81 -5.40 -5.03
CA GLY A 113 -17.44 -5.73 -6.30
C GLY A 113 -17.72 -7.22 -6.52
N ASN A 114 -17.03 -8.14 -5.81
CA ASN A 114 -17.12 -9.57 -6.04
C ASN A 114 -17.59 -10.39 -4.83
N SER A 115 -17.98 -9.76 -3.73
CA SER A 115 -18.51 -10.47 -2.55
C SER A 115 -20.02 -10.46 -2.58
N ALA A 116 -20.64 -11.64 -2.37
CA ALA A 116 -22.09 -11.75 -2.24
C ALA A 116 -22.61 -10.96 -1.03
N ASP A 117 -21.87 -11.02 0.08
CA ASP A 117 -22.05 -10.15 1.25
C ASP A 117 -20.83 -9.22 1.34
N ARG A 118 -21.05 -7.96 0.99
CA ARG A 118 -20.01 -6.93 0.96
C ARG A 118 -19.41 -6.68 2.35
N THR A 119 -20.26 -6.60 3.37
CA THR A 119 -19.82 -6.32 4.75
C THR A 119 -18.95 -7.44 5.28
N ARG A 120 -19.40 -8.70 5.12
CA ARG A 120 -18.62 -9.87 5.51
C ARG A 120 -17.32 -10.00 4.73
N GLY A 121 -17.34 -9.67 3.43
CA GLY A 121 -16.16 -9.65 2.58
C GLY A 121 -15.11 -8.65 3.07
N MET A 122 -15.53 -7.43 3.35
CA MET A 122 -14.66 -6.35 3.86
C MET A 122 -14.10 -6.67 5.24
N ASN A 123 -14.93 -7.13 6.18
CA ASN A 123 -14.49 -7.50 7.52
C ASN A 123 -13.44 -8.65 7.49
N THR A 124 -13.66 -9.66 6.66
CA THR A 124 -12.69 -10.76 6.47
C THR A 124 -11.38 -10.23 5.89
N MET A 125 -11.46 -9.30 4.95
CA MET A 125 -10.31 -8.63 4.36
C MET A 125 -9.48 -7.92 5.43
N HIS A 126 -10.11 -7.05 6.22
CA HIS A 126 -9.43 -6.30 7.28
C HIS A 126 -8.87 -7.22 8.37
N ALA A 127 -9.56 -8.31 8.72
CA ALA A 127 -9.06 -9.32 9.66
C ALA A 127 -7.78 -9.99 9.14
N CYS A 128 -7.74 -10.42 7.87
CA CYS A 128 -6.53 -10.98 7.27
C CYS A 128 -5.37 -9.96 7.22
N TYR A 129 -5.68 -8.72 6.89
CA TYR A 129 -4.71 -7.63 6.91
C TYR A 129 -4.13 -7.41 8.31
N ALA A 130 -4.98 -7.33 9.34
CA ALA A 130 -4.57 -7.16 10.72
C ALA A 130 -3.69 -8.31 11.23
N CYS A 131 -3.98 -9.55 10.85
CA CYS A 131 -3.11 -10.69 11.17
C CYS A 131 -1.73 -10.54 10.54
N GLY A 132 -1.64 -10.10 9.28
CA GLY A 132 -0.36 -9.82 8.61
C GLY A 132 0.40 -8.68 9.29
N ALA A 133 -0.30 -7.61 9.62
CA ALA A 133 0.26 -6.44 10.31
C ALA A 133 0.82 -6.78 11.69
N LEU A 134 0.10 -7.62 12.45
CA LEU A 134 0.54 -8.10 13.77
C LEU A 134 1.82 -8.93 13.69
N LEU A 135 1.94 -9.80 12.70
CA LEU A 135 3.11 -10.66 12.54
C LEU A 135 4.33 -9.93 11.96
N CYS A 136 4.11 -8.83 11.25
CA CYS A 136 5.15 -8.08 10.55
C CYS A 136 6.37 -7.72 11.43
N PRO A 137 6.23 -7.04 12.59
CA PRO A 137 7.37 -6.65 13.40
C PRO A 137 8.20 -7.85 13.87
N PHE A 138 7.55 -8.96 14.23
CA PHE A 138 8.24 -10.16 14.68
C PHE A 138 9.06 -10.81 13.55
N LEU A 139 8.48 -10.92 12.36
CA LEU A 139 9.16 -11.49 11.19
C LEU A 139 10.35 -10.64 10.76
N ILE A 140 10.16 -9.33 10.68
CA ILE A 140 11.24 -8.40 10.27
C ILE A 140 12.33 -8.36 11.32
N SER A 141 11.99 -8.26 12.61
CA SER A 141 12.99 -8.23 13.68
C SER A 141 13.77 -9.54 13.78
N ALA A 142 13.12 -10.69 13.53
CA ALA A 142 13.82 -11.96 13.46
C ALA A 142 14.80 -12.04 12.28
N ALA A 143 14.42 -11.56 11.10
CA ALA A 143 15.28 -11.50 9.93
C ALA A 143 16.42 -10.47 10.11
N ALA A 144 16.15 -9.34 10.74
CA ALA A 144 17.12 -8.28 11.01
C ALA A 144 18.24 -8.72 11.96
N ARG A 145 17.99 -9.72 12.84
CA ARG A 145 19.05 -10.32 13.67
C ARG A 145 20.17 -10.97 12.84
N VAL A 146 19.88 -11.36 11.61
CA VAL A 146 20.88 -11.91 10.68
C VAL A 146 21.51 -10.78 9.88
N SER A 147 20.68 -9.93 9.28
CA SER A 147 21.10 -8.74 8.49
C SER A 147 19.90 -7.86 8.19
N THR A 148 20.04 -6.55 8.36
CA THR A 148 19.03 -5.56 7.96
C THR A 148 18.75 -5.65 6.46
N THR A 149 19.80 -5.74 5.64
CA THR A 149 19.69 -5.93 4.20
C THR A 149 18.82 -7.15 3.85
N LEU A 150 19.07 -8.29 4.52
CA LEU A 150 18.28 -9.51 4.28
C LEU A 150 16.81 -9.31 4.64
N ALA A 151 16.52 -8.64 5.77
CA ALA A 151 15.16 -8.35 6.21
C ALA A 151 14.39 -7.49 5.19
N VAL A 152 15.05 -6.44 4.67
CA VAL A 152 14.44 -5.53 3.69
C VAL A 152 14.29 -6.20 2.31
N LEU A 153 15.26 -6.99 1.87
CA LEU A 153 15.17 -7.77 0.63
C LEU A 153 14.11 -8.87 0.70
N ALA A 154 13.87 -9.46 1.88
CA ALA A 154 12.75 -10.38 2.07
C ALA A 154 11.39 -9.69 1.85
N LEU A 155 11.25 -8.42 2.26
CA LEU A 155 10.06 -7.62 1.94
C LEU A 155 9.95 -7.32 0.44
N ALA A 156 11.06 -7.06 -0.24
CA ALA A 156 11.07 -6.89 -1.70
C ALA A 156 10.61 -8.18 -2.40
N ALA A 157 11.09 -9.34 -1.97
CA ALA A 157 10.66 -10.64 -2.47
C ALA A 157 9.16 -10.88 -2.20
N LEU A 158 8.68 -10.53 -1.01
CA LEU A 158 7.26 -10.61 -0.68
C LEU A 158 6.41 -9.68 -1.56
N GLY A 159 6.88 -8.45 -1.80
CA GLY A 159 6.28 -7.51 -2.74
C GLY A 159 6.21 -8.06 -4.16
N LEU A 160 7.25 -8.77 -4.61
CA LEU A 160 7.26 -9.46 -5.91
C LEU A 160 6.25 -10.61 -5.95
N VAL A 161 6.13 -11.38 -4.88
CA VAL A 161 5.11 -12.45 -4.77
C VAL A 161 3.70 -11.85 -4.85
N LEU A 162 3.43 -10.75 -4.16
CA LEU A 162 2.16 -10.03 -4.26
C LEU A 162 1.88 -9.57 -5.70
N TRP A 163 2.87 -9.03 -6.37
CA TRP A 163 2.76 -8.61 -7.76
C TRP A 163 2.44 -9.78 -8.69
N LEU A 164 3.11 -10.93 -8.51
CA LEU A 164 2.82 -12.16 -9.26
C LEU A 164 1.40 -12.67 -9.00
N VAL A 165 0.91 -12.60 -7.76
CA VAL A 165 -0.49 -12.97 -7.45
C VAL A 165 -1.47 -12.08 -8.22
N TYR A 166 -1.21 -10.77 -8.34
CA TYR A 166 -2.04 -9.89 -9.16
C TYR A 166 -1.93 -10.21 -10.64
N LEU A 167 -0.77 -10.64 -11.13
CA LEU A 167 -0.58 -11.08 -12.53
C LEU A 167 -1.53 -12.23 -12.90
N PHE A 168 -1.70 -13.20 -11.99
CA PHE A 168 -2.58 -14.34 -12.21
C PHE A 168 -4.04 -14.12 -11.79
N THR A 169 -4.34 -13.01 -11.11
CA THR A 169 -5.71 -12.68 -10.70
C THR A 169 -6.51 -12.14 -11.89
N PRO A 170 -7.64 -12.77 -12.25
CA PRO A 170 -8.52 -12.21 -13.25
C PRO A 170 -9.16 -10.92 -12.72
N MET A 171 -8.95 -9.82 -13.41
CA MET A 171 -9.59 -8.54 -13.14
C MET A 171 -10.51 -8.21 -14.29
N ALA A 172 -11.67 -7.63 -14.00
CA ALA A 172 -12.57 -7.13 -15.04
C ALA A 172 -11.79 -6.21 -15.98
N GLY A 173 -11.99 -6.39 -17.27
CA GLY A 173 -11.41 -5.54 -18.31
C GLY A 173 -11.81 -4.07 -18.09
N ARG A 174 -11.29 -3.21 -18.95
CA ARG A 174 -11.57 -1.76 -18.94
C ARG A 174 -13.08 -1.56 -18.69
N ALA A 175 -13.42 -1.03 -17.53
CA ALA A 175 -14.78 -0.54 -17.33
C ALA A 175 -15.01 0.43 -18.47
N LYS A 176 -16.00 0.15 -19.36
CA LYS A 176 -16.43 1.17 -20.32
C LYS A 176 -16.63 2.41 -19.47
N ALA A 177 -15.85 3.43 -19.73
CA ALA A 177 -16.08 4.74 -19.13
C ALA A 177 -17.53 5.06 -19.53
N LYS A 178 -18.49 4.77 -18.66
CA LYS A 178 -19.73 5.51 -18.65
C LYS A 178 -19.21 6.92 -18.63
N GLU A 179 -19.62 7.75 -19.56
CA GLU A 179 -19.40 9.19 -19.47
C GLU A 179 -19.92 9.62 -18.10
N THR A 180 -19.08 9.49 -17.10
CA THR A 180 -19.34 10.04 -15.79
C THR A 180 -19.06 11.53 -16.02
N VAL A 181 -20.12 12.25 -16.38
CA VAL A 181 -20.19 13.67 -16.07
C VAL A 181 -19.75 13.72 -14.61
N THR A 182 -18.56 14.27 -14.39
CA THR A 182 -18.00 14.35 -13.04
C THR A 182 -18.89 15.33 -12.30
N ASP A 183 -19.93 14.79 -11.67
CA ASP A 183 -20.86 15.58 -10.88
C ASP A 183 -20.19 15.95 -9.56
N TRP A 184 -19.70 17.17 -9.49
CA TRP A 184 -19.10 17.76 -8.30
C TRP A 184 -20.12 18.16 -7.23
N SER A 185 -21.42 17.88 -7.44
CA SER A 185 -22.49 18.24 -6.50
C SER A 185 -22.29 17.62 -5.11
N PHE A 186 -21.60 16.47 -5.01
CA PHE A 186 -21.29 15.83 -3.72
C PHE A 186 -20.44 16.73 -2.81
N LEU A 187 -19.62 17.63 -3.35
CA LEU A 187 -18.82 18.59 -2.57
C LEU A 187 -19.70 19.62 -1.83
N ARG A 188 -20.94 19.82 -2.27
CA ARG A 188 -21.92 20.69 -1.59
C ARG A 188 -22.65 19.97 -0.45
N SER A 189 -22.51 18.66 -0.34
CA SER A 189 -23.19 17.87 0.69
C SER A 189 -22.47 17.98 2.04
N SER A 190 -23.15 18.51 3.05
CA SER A 190 -22.62 18.53 4.43
C SER A 190 -22.29 17.14 4.96
N ARG A 191 -23.03 16.11 4.52
CA ARG A 191 -22.77 14.70 4.86
C ARG A 191 -21.41 14.23 4.33
N PHE A 192 -21.03 14.67 3.13
CA PHE A 192 -19.72 14.35 2.56
C PHE A 192 -18.60 14.89 3.45
N TRP A 193 -18.66 16.15 3.82
CA TRP A 193 -17.64 16.78 4.66
C TRP A 193 -17.58 16.21 6.07
N LEU A 194 -18.74 15.88 6.64
CA LEU A 194 -18.81 15.24 7.96
C LEU A 194 -18.18 13.85 7.94
N LEU A 195 -18.47 13.02 6.94
CA LEU A 195 -17.84 11.71 6.77
C LEU A 195 -16.35 11.81 6.49
N THR A 196 -15.94 12.77 5.67
CA THR A 196 -14.52 13.04 5.39
C THR A 196 -13.78 13.46 6.65
N GLY A 197 -14.38 14.34 7.47
CA GLY A 197 -13.81 14.75 8.76
C GLY A 197 -13.68 13.59 9.75
N LEU A 198 -14.70 12.73 9.85
CA LEU A 198 -14.64 11.54 10.70
C LEU A 198 -13.53 10.58 10.26
N LEU A 199 -13.42 10.30 8.96
CA LEU A 199 -12.34 9.46 8.42
C LEU A 199 -10.97 10.08 8.64
N PHE A 200 -10.85 11.39 8.50
CA PHE A 200 -9.60 12.10 8.80
C PHE A 200 -9.20 11.94 10.27
N CYS A 201 -10.13 12.16 11.21
CA CYS A 201 -9.89 11.98 12.64
C CYS A 201 -9.52 10.54 12.99
N GLN A 202 -10.21 9.56 12.40
CA GLN A 202 -9.90 8.14 12.59
C GLN A 202 -8.47 7.82 12.14
N ASN A 203 -8.11 8.21 10.92
CA ASN A 203 -6.75 7.96 10.40
C ASN A 203 -5.67 8.70 11.20
N ALA A 204 -5.97 9.90 11.71
CA ALA A 204 -5.04 10.63 12.58
C ALA A 204 -4.84 9.95 13.94
N ALA A 205 -5.86 9.26 14.46
CA ALA A 205 -5.79 8.52 15.72
C ALA A 205 -5.06 7.16 15.57
N GLU A 206 -4.97 6.61 14.36
CA GLU A 206 -4.29 5.35 14.06
C GLU A 206 -2.78 5.52 13.79
N GLN A 207 -2.28 6.75 13.62
CA GLN A 207 -0.85 7.05 13.41
C GLN A 207 -0.13 7.33 14.72
#